data_85ac33d266ad0e6fa615d8f24b66e5aa
#
_entry.id   85ac33d266ad0e6fa615d8f24b66e5aa
#
_cell.length_a   1.000
_cell.length_b   1.000
_cell.length_c   1.000
_cell.angle_alpha   90.00
_cell.angle_beta   90.00
_cell.angle_gamma   90.00
#
_symmetry.space_group_name_H-M   'P 1'
#
loop_
_entity.id
_entity.type
_entity.pdbx_description
1 polymer ?
#
loop_
_entity_poly.entity_id
_entity_poly.type
_entity_poly.pdbx_seq_one_letter_code
_entity_poly.pdbx_strand_id
1 'polypeptide(L)'
;MKRHAMATCLLMAALGVCAQTQEQDSLRVINLQEVEVISTRATNSTPVAFTNIGKEQLKKQNFGQDLPYLLSMTPSAITTSDAGAGVGYTTLRVRGTDGTRINVTANGIPINDAESHTVFWVNLPDFASSVKDMQVQRGAGTSTNGAGAFGASINMQTGDFSMKPYAEFNGSYGSFHTHKETVKVGTGLINNHWSFDARLSNISTDGYIDRASVGLNSYYLQGGYYNDNTSVKLITFAGKERTYHAWNYASKEEMERYGRRYNSCGFMYATDRDGHVYSKEYYKDDNGEKHYLTDEGGALHFYDDQTDNYTQKNYQLLFNHNFTSQWNLNIGLHYTKGDGYYQEYKGERSLAEYGMSPFEYNGGKIEVSDLIRKKAMDNWFGGGIFSVSYKADRLHASLGGALNRYDGDHFGKVLWVKNYIGELNPDHDYYRNNATKNDGNIYLKVNYELVSGLSAYLDLQYRHINYKINGLNDKYTVSYTHLPSPRD
;
A
#
# COMPACT_ATOMS: atom_id res chain seq x y z
N MET A 1 28.05 -14.34 7.41
CA MET A 1 28.45 -15.55 6.63
C MET A 1 27.43 -16.71 6.68
N LYS A 2 26.70 -17.00 7.78
CA LYS A 2 25.72 -18.12 7.81
C LYS A 2 24.42 -17.88 7.02
N ARG A 3 24.01 -16.63 6.71
CA ARG A 3 22.81 -16.31 5.95
C ARG A 3 22.96 -16.46 4.42
N HIS A 4 24.19 -16.31 3.90
CA HIS A 4 24.46 -16.47 2.46
C HIS A 4 24.60 -17.94 2.04
N ALA A 5 25.02 -18.83 2.96
CA ALA A 5 25.13 -20.26 2.69
C ALA A 5 23.75 -20.94 2.49
N MET A 6 22.70 -20.47 3.19
CA MET A 6 21.34 -21.03 3.05
C MET A 6 20.66 -20.64 1.72
N ALA A 7 20.94 -19.44 1.20
CA ALA A 7 20.43 -19.00 -0.11
C ALA A 7 21.07 -19.77 -1.26
N THR A 8 22.37 -20.09 -1.16
CA THR A 8 23.11 -20.86 -2.17
C THR A 8 22.67 -22.32 -2.23
N CYS A 9 22.35 -22.94 -1.10
CA CYS A 9 21.82 -24.31 -1.04
C CYS A 9 20.40 -24.42 -1.64
N LEU A 10 19.53 -23.43 -1.45
CA LEU A 10 18.20 -23.40 -2.07
C LEU A 10 18.28 -23.22 -3.59
N LEU A 11 19.26 -22.45 -4.10
CA LEU A 11 19.48 -22.29 -5.54
C LEU A 11 19.99 -23.59 -6.20
N MET A 12 20.85 -24.36 -5.52
CA MET A 12 21.36 -25.63 -6.06
C MET A 12 20.32 -26.76 -6.02
N ALA A 13 19.38 -26.74 -5.07
CA ALA A 13 18.28 -27.72 -5.05
C ALA A 13 17.26 -27.49 -6.19
N ALA A 14 17.12 -26.25 -6.65
CA ALA A 14 16.23 -25.91 -7.76
C ALA A 14 16.79 -26.35 -9.15
N LEU A 15 18.10 -26.48 -9.27
CA LEU A 15 18.75 -26.87 -10.54
C LEU A 15 18.73 -28.39 -10.80
N GLY A 16 18.41 -29.21 -9.79
CA GLY A 16 18.39 -30.67 -9.93
C GLY A 16 17.09 -31.27 -10.51
N VAL A 17 16.05 -30.46 -10.73
CA VAL A 17 14.70 -30.95 -11.17
C VAL A 17 14.49 -30.83 -12.69
N CYS A 18 15.40 -30.24 -13.44
CA CYS A 18 15.18 -29.93 -14.88
C CYS A 18 15.67 -30.98 -15.88
N ALA A 19 15.81 -32.23 -15.50
CA ALA A 19 16.20 -33.30 -16.45
C ALA A 19 15.16 -34.41 -16.54
N GLN A 20 13.96 -34.08 -17.04
CA GLN A 20 13.06 -35.07 -17.61
C GLN A 20 12.78 -34.74 -19.08
N THR A 21 13.17 -35.65 -19.94
CA THR A 21 12.91 -35.67 -21.39
C THR A 21 11.41 -35.63 -21.66
N GLN A 22 10.96 -34.58 -22.33
CA GLN A 22 9.57 -34.43 -22.77
C GLN A 22 9.35 -35.18 -24.07
N GLU A 23 8.48 -36.19 -24.05
CA GLU A 23 7.81 -36.67 -25.28
C GLU A 23 6.97 -35.50 -25.85
N GLN A 24 7.10 -35.31 -27.18
CA GLN A 24 6.32 -34.35 -27.96
C GLN A 24 4.86 -34.81 -28.01
N ASP A 25 4.07 -34.43 -27.01
CA ASP A 25 2.62 -34.55 -27.10
C ASP A 25 2.06 -33.32 -27.81
N SER A 26 1.25 -33.52 -28.81
CA SER A 26 0.63 -32.49 -29.62
C SER A 26 -0.02 -31.43 -28.75
N LEU A 27 0.46 -30.19 -28.83
CA LEU A 27 -0.08 -29.03 -28.16
C LEU A 27 -1.59 -28.91 -28.49
N ARG A 28 -2.45 -29.45 -27.66
CA ARG A 28 -3.81 -28.96 -27.56
C ARG A 28 -3.68 -27.49 -27.18
N VAL A 29 -4.07 -26.62 -28.08
CA VAL A 29 -4.32 -25.21 -27.74
C VAL A 29 -5.50 -25.23 -26.77
N ILE A 30 -5.21 -25.35 -25.48
CA ILE A 30 -6.20 -25.09 -24.44
C ILE A 30 -6.45 -23.60 -24.56
N ASN A 31 -7.56 -23.25 -25.19
CA ASN A 31 -8.04 -21.87 -25.26
C ASN A 31 -8.61 -21.57 -23.86
N LEU A 32 -7.71 -21.47 -22.88
CA LEU A 32 -8.00 -20.91 -21.58
C LEU A 32 -8.35 -19.44 -21.86
N GLN A 33 -9.61 -19.20 -22.17
CA GLN A 33 -10.15 -17.86 -22.07
C GLN A 33 -9.96 -17.50 -20.61
N GLU A 34 -8.89 -16.76 -20.38
CA GLU A 34 -8.64 -16.18 -19.08
C GLU A 34 -9.84 -15.34 -18.73
N VAL A 35 -10.63 -15.85 -17.80
CA VAL A 35 -11.85 -15.19 -17.41
C VAL A 35 -11.43 -14.02 -16.54
N GLU A 36 -11.33 -12.89 -17.20
CA GLU A 36 -11.15 -11.61 -16.54
C GLU A 36 -12.30 -11.38 -15.56
N VAL A 37 -11.99 -10.77 -14.41
CA VAL A 37 -13.01 -10.08 -13.60
C VAL A 37 -13.47 -8.86 -14.41
N ILE A 38 -14.23 -9.13 -15.48
CA ILE A 38 -14.61 -8.14 -16.52
C ILE A 38 -15.49 -7.05 -15.91
N SER A 39 -16.18 -7.34 -14.81
CA SER A 39 -17.17 -6.43 -14.23
C SER A 39 -16.59 -5.07 -13.80
N THR A 40 -15.31 -5.01 -13.38
CA THR A 40 -14.68 -3.77 -12.92
C THR A 40 -14.02 -2.96 -14.04
N ARG A 41 -13.88 -3.53 -15.23
CA ARG A 41 -13.18 -2.88 -16.35
C ARG A 41 -14.11 -2.15 -17.30
N ALA A 42 -13.63 -1.02 -17.80
CA ALA A 42 -14.27 -0.31 -18.90
C ALA A 42 -13.85 -0.96 -20.23
N THR A 43 -14.79 -0.99 -21.16
CA THR A 43 -14.60 -1.40 -22.55
C THR A 43 -14.85 -0.21 -23.48
N ASN A 44 -14.63 -0.36 -24.77
CA ASN A 44 -14.91 0.71 -25.75
C ASN A 44 -16.39 1.12 -25.79
N SER A 45 -17.29 0.27 -25.29
CA SER A 45 -18.73 0.57 -25.17
C SER A 45 -19.11 1.21 -23.80
N THR A 46 -18.14 1.37 -22.88
CA THR A 46 -18.36 2.03 -21.59
C THR A 46 -18.06 3.52 -21.72
N PRO A 47 -18.93 4.44 -21.29
CA PRO A 47 -18.74 5.89 -21.46
C PRO A 47 -17.73 6.46 -20.44
N VAL A 48 -16.54 5.85 -20.34
CA VAL A 48 -15.47 6.23 -19.40
C VAL A 48 -14.14 6.25 -20.14
N ALA A 49 -13.36 7.32 -19.93
CA ALA A 49 -12.02 7.41 -20.49
C ALA A 49 -11.07 6.50 -19.70
N PHE A 50 -10.37 5.60 -20.37
CA PHE A 50 -9.44 4.68 -19.72
C PHE A 50 -8.10 4.52 -20.48
N THR A 51 -7.12 3.98 -19.80
CA THR A 51 -5.80 3.59 -20.33
C THR A 51 -5.48 2.19 -19.83
N ASN A 52 -5.12 1.30 -20.73
CA ASN A 52 -4.61 -0.03 -20.38
C ASN A 52 -3.08 0.00 -20.41
N ILE A 53 -2.47 -0.62 -19.40
CA ILE A 53 -1.01 -0.75 -19.25
C ILE A 53 -0.72 -2.24 -19.11
N GLY A 54 -0.10 -2.82 -20.12
CA GLY A 54 0.20 -4.26 -20.14
C GLY A 54 1.53 -4.60 -19.48
N LYS A 55 1.74 -5.89 -19.26
CA LYS A 55 2.92 -6.48 -18.59
C LYS A 55 4.25 -5.99 -19.17
N GLU A 56 4.38 -5.97 -20.50
CA GLU A 56 5.63 -5.56 -21.18
C GLU A 56 5.96 -4.08 -20.91
N GLN A 57 4.95 -3.22 -20.85
CA GLN A 57 5.14 -1.82 -20.52
C GLN A 57 5.55 -1.66 -19.06
N LEU A 58 4.89 -2.35 -18.13
CA LEU A 58 5.25 -2.36 -16.72
C LEU A 58 6.68 -2.86 -16.52
N LYS A 59 7.05 -3.99 -17.17
CA LYS A 59 8.38 -4.58 -17.05
C LYS A 59 9.49 -3.62 -17.50
N LYS A 60 9.28 -2.87 -18.60
CA LYS A 60 10.26 -1.91 -19.14
C LYS A 60 10.52 -0.71 -18.22
N GLN A 61 9.60 -0.39 -17.33
CA GLN A 61 9.67 0.79 -16.47
C GLN A 61 9.91 0.45 -14.99
N ASN A 62 9.79 -0.82 -14.59
CA ASN A 62 9.88 -1.24 -13.19
C ASN A 62 11.33 -1.47 -12.75
N PHE A 63 11.99 -0.40 -12.32
CA PHE A 63 13.34 -0.42 -11.76
C PHE A 63 13.37 -0.39 -10.21
N GLY A 64 12.22 -0.58 -9.55
CA GLY A 64 12.09 -0.57 -8.09
C GLY A 64 11.24 0.56 -7.54
N GLN A 65 10.82 1.53 -8.40
CA GLN A 65 9.90 2.57 -7.96
C GLN A 65 8.52 1.99 -7.66
N ASP A 66 7.81 2.68 -6.77
CA ASP A 66 6.44 2.33 -6.42
C ASP A 66 5.48 2.51 -7.60
N LEU A 67 4.36 1.83 -7.51
CA LEU A 67 3.33 1.77 -8.55
C LEU A 67 2.86 3.15 -9.07
N PRO A 68 2.68 4.20 -8.26
CA PRO A 68 2.37 5.55 -8.74
C PRO A 68 3.34 6.04 -9.82
N TYR A 69 4.64 5.80 -9.65
CA TYR A 69 5.64 6.24 -10.62
C TYR A 69 5.55 5.50 -11.96
N LEU A 70 5.11 4.26 -11.97
CA LEU A 70 4.84 3.50 -13.22
C LEU A 70 3.61 4.05 -13.95
N LEU A 71 2.74 4.78 -13.22
CA LEU A 71 1.55 5.43 -13.77
C LEU A 71 1.77 6.89 -14.18
N SER A 72 2.97 7.44 -13.97
CA SER A 72 3.29 8.87 -14.21
C SER A 72 3.06 9.30 -15.67
N MET A 73 3.18 8.39 -16.62
CA MET A 73 2.90 8.65 -18.03
C MET A 73 1.41 8.56 -18.40
N THR A 74 0.54 8.21 -17.45
CA THR A 74 -0.92 8.21 -17.66
C THR A 74 -1.41 9.65 -17.74
N PRO A 75 -2.25 10.01 -18.73
CA PRO A 75 -2.78 11.36 -18.83
C PRO A 75 -3.43 11.85 -17.54
N SER A 76 -3.11 13.06 -17.11
CA SER A 76 -3.62 13.70 -15.89
C SER A 76 -3.20 13.04 -14.57
N ALA A 77 -2.18 12.17 -14.57
CA ALA A 77 -1.58 11.61 -13.37
C ALA A 77 -0.40 12.47 -12.90
N ILE A 78 -0.32 12.70 -11.59
CA ILE A 78 0.79 13.39 -10.91
C ILE A 78 1.21 12.51 -9.74
N THR A 79 2.52 12.33 -9.58
CA THR A 79 3.11 11.51 -8.53
C THR A 79 4.06 12.33 -7.67
N THR A 80 4.13 12.01 -6.37
CA THR A 80 5.09 12.59 -5.44
C THR A 80 5.75 11.50 -4.61
N SER A 81 6.93 11.80 -4.04
CA SER A 81 7.67 10.89 -3.17
C SER A 81 8.23 11.67 -1.99
N ASP A 82 7.95 11.23 -0.77
CA ASP A 82 8.45 11.87 0.45
C ASP A 82 9.98 11.73 0.55
N ALA A 83 10.50 10.54 0.24
CA ALA A 83 11.95 10.29 0.19
C ALA A 83 12.64 10.89 -1.05
N GLY A 84 11.87 11.35 -2.04
CA GLY A 84 12.38 11.94 -3.28
C GLY A 84 13.02 10.97 -4.27
N ALA A 85 13.00 9.65 -4.00
CA ALA A 85 13.58 8.61 -4.85
C ALA A 85 12.52 7.74 -5.59
N GLY A 86 11.23 8.04 -5.40
CA GLY A 86 10.15 7.26 -6.02
C GLY A 86 9.90 5.90 -5.36
N VAL A 87 10.45 5.67 -4.19
CA VAL A 87 10.33 4.44 -3.37
C VAL A 87 9.92 4.83 -1.96
N GLY A 88 9.06 4.04 -1.33
CA GLY A 88 8.56 4.26 0.03
C GLY A 88 7.21 4.96 0.05
N TYR A 89 7.10 6.08 0.76
CA TYR A 89 5.87 6.87 0.76
C TYR A 89 5.75 7.67 -0.53
N THR A 90 4.85 7.21 -1.39
CA THR A 90 4.54 7.83 -2.68
C THR A 90 3.05 8.09 -2.80
N THR A 91 2.67 9.13 -3.50
CA THR A 91 1.27 9.47 -3.74
C THR A 91 0.95 9.54 -5.23
N LEU A 92 -0.32 9.34 -5.54
CA LEU A 92 -0.87 9.50 -6.88
C LEU A 92 -2.07 10.44 -6.83
N ARG A 93 -2.08 11.40 -7.76
CA ARG A 93 -3.24 12.25 -8.03
C ARG A 93 -3.66 12.06 -9.48
N VAL A 94 -4.97 12.02 -9.73
CA VAL A 94 -5.51 11.92 -11.08
C VAL A 94 -6.57 13.00 -11.26
N ARG A 95 -6.46 13.82 -12.31
CA ARG A 95 -7.34 14.96 -12.55
C ARG A 95 -7.44 15.92 -11.34
N GLY A 96 -6.33 16.10 -10.61
CA GLY A 96 -6.27 16.98 -9.44
C GLY A 96 -6.86 16.38 -8.15
N THR A 97 -7.50 15.21 -8.20
CA THR A 97 -8.02 14.53 -6.99
C THR A 97 -6.92 13.74 -6.30
N ASP A 98 -6.97 13.68 -4.98
CA ASP A 98 -6.03 12.93 -4.16
C ASP A 98 -6.35 11.42 -4.09
N GLY A 99 -5.49 10.65 -3.42
CA GLY A 99 -5.60 9.19 -3.30
C GLY A 99 -6.88 8.70 -2.62
N THR A 100 -7.53 9.52 -1.77
CA THR A 100 -8.78 9.16 -1.09
C THR A 100 -9.98 9.07 -2.05
N ARG A 101 -9.83 9.64 -3.25
CA ARG A 101 -10.82 9.66 -4.33
C ARG A 101 -10.42 8.80 -5.52
N ILE A 102 -9.44 7.93 -5.33
CA ILE A 102 -8.98 6.96 -6.32
C ILE A 102 -9.24 5.56 -5.78
N ASN A 103 -10.13 4.83 -6.42
CA ASN A 103 -10.39 3.44 -6.08
C ASN A 103 -9.35 2.52 -6.73
N VAL A 104 -8.79 1.61 -5.96
CA VAL A 104 -7.79 0.65 -6.44
C VAL A 104 -8.22 -0.76 -6.11
N THR A 105 -8.17 -1.64 -7.10
CA THR A 105 -8.47 -3.06 -6.91
C THR A 105 -7.35 -3.95 -7.46
N ALA A 106 -7.13 -5.09 -6.81
CA ALA A 106 -6.37 -6.21 -7.36
C ALA A 106 -7.31 -7.41 -7.52
N ASN A 107 -7.49 -7.88 -8.75
CA ASN A 107 -8.41 -8.96 -9.09
C ASN A 107 -9.88 -8.67 -8.70
N GLY A 108 -10.28 -7.39 -8.75
CA GLY A 108 -11.60 -6.91 -8.34
C GLY A 108 -11.77 -6.69 -6.83
N ILE A 109 -10.80 -7.11 -6.01
CA ILE A 109 -10.80 -6.94 -4.55
C ILE A 109 -10.25 -5.56 -4.21
N PRO A 110 -10.94 -4.76 -3.35
CA PRO A 110 -10.46 -3.45 -2.92
C PRO A 110 -9.14 -3.54 -2.16
N ILE A 111 -8.21 -2.61 -2.46
CA ILE A 111 -6.92 -2.48 -1.76
C ILE A 111 -6.86 -1.18 -0.94
N ASN A 112 -7.73 -0.21 -1.21
CA ASN A 112 -7.78 1.00 -0.40
C ASN A 112 -7.97 0.66 1.08
N ASP A 113 -7.20 1.32 1.92
CA ASP A 113 -7.38 1.25 3.36
C ASP A 113 -8.80 1.63 3.75
N ALA A 114 -9.39 0.89 4.70
CA ALA A 114 -10.80 1.01 5.02
C ALA A 114 -11.16 2.31 5.76
N GLU A 115 -10.20 2.93 6.45
CA GLU A 115 -10.39 4.15 7.24
C GLU A 115 -9.96 5.40 6.47
N SER A 116 -8.72 5.44 5.99
CA SER A 116 -8.16 6.60 5.28
C SER A 116 -8.62 6.72 3.82
N HIS A 117 -9.19 5.67 3.27
CA HIS A 117 -9.63 5.56 1.86
C HIS A 117 -8.50 5.69 0.83
N THR A 118 -7.25 5.79 1.24
CA THR A 118 -6.09 5.84 0.34
C THR A 118 -5.43 4.46 0.19
N VAL A 119 -4.50 4.34 -0.73
CA VAL A 119 -3.60 3.18 -0.83
C VAL A 119 -2.22 3.60 -0.34
N PHE A 120 -1.70 2.92 0.65
CA PHE A 120 -0.31 3.02 1.06
C PHE A 120 0.52 2.12 0.13
N TRP A 121 1.07 2.71 -0.93
CA TRP A 121 1.79 1.97 -1.97
C TRP A 121 3.04 1.28 -1.44
N VAL A 122 3.63 1.82 -0.39
CA VAL A 122 4.75 1.25 0.34
C VAL A 122 4.44 -0.16 0.89
N ASN A 123 3.16 -0.48 1.17
CA ASN A 123 2.72 -1.80 1.62
C ASN A 123 2.60 -2.83 0.48
N LEU A 124 2.83 -2.40 -0.78
CA LEU A 124 2.78 -3.22 -1.98
C LEU A 124 4.12 -3.22 -2.74
N PRO A 125 5.25 -3.53 -2.08
CA PRO A 125 6.57 -3.43 -2.71
C PRO A 125 6.68 -4.36 -3.91
N ASP A 126 7.18 -3.83 -5.03
CA ASP A 126 7.35 -4.56 -6.28
C ASP A 126 6.08 -5.31 -6.77
N PHE A 127 4.90 -4.84 -6.36
CA PHE A 127 3.64 -5.49 -6.75
C PHE A 127 3.45 -5.51 -8.27
N ALA A 128 3.93 -4.47 -8.96
CA ALA A 128 3.94 -4.38 -10.42
C ALA A 128 4.61 -5.58 -11.11
N SER A 129 5.58 -6.21 -10.46
CA SER A 129 6.22 -7.43 -10.97
C SER A 129 5.31 -8.66 -10.98
N SER A 130 4.18 -8.62 -10.26
CA SER A 130 3.15 -9.67 -10.23
C SER A 130 1.89 -9.28 -10.99
N VAL A 131 1.82 -8.04 -11.52
CA VAL A 131 0.67 -7.54 -12.30
C VAL A 131 0.83 -7.96 -13.76
N LYS A 132 -0.20 -8.59 -14.31
CA LYS A 132 -0.31 -8.94 -15.73
C LYS A 132 -0.65 -7.70 -16.56
N ASP A 133 -1.65 -6.97 -16.12
CA ASP A 133 -2.10 -5.74 -16.73
C ASP A 133 -2.86 -4.86 -15.71
N MET A 134 -2.98 -3.60 -16.05
CA MET A 134 -3.70 -2.64 -15.24
C MET A 134 -4.49 -1.70 -16.14
N GLN A 135 -5.69 -1.32 -15.67
CA GLN A 135 -6.50 -0.32 -16.34
C GLN A 135 -6.72 0.87 -15.40
N VAL A 136 -6.40 2.06 -15.89
CA VAL A 136 -6.67 3.34 -15.21
C VAL A 136 -7.88 3.99 -15.87
N GLN A 137 -9.00 4.02 -15.17
CA GLN A 137 -10.22 4.75 -15.56
C GLN A 137 -10.18 6.14 -14.94
N ARG A 138 -10.45 7.18 -15.71
CA ARG A 138 -10.33 8.57 -15.28
C ARG A 138 -11.68 9.25 -15.16
N GLY A 139 -11.98 9.80 -13.99
CA GLY A 139 -13.26 10.42 -13.63
C GLY A 139 -14.09 9.49 -12.76
N ALA A 140 -15.38 9.80 -12.63
CA ALA A 140 -16.29 8.99 -11.85
C ALA A 140 -16.31 7.54 -12.36
N GLY A 141 -16.12 6.60 -11.44
CA GLY A 141 -16.10 5.17 -11.75
C GLY A 141 -17.50 4.62 -12.01
N THR A 142 -17.55 3.39 -12.50
CA THR A 142 -18.79 2.62 -12.63
C THR A 142 -19.17 2.00 -11.28
N SER A 143 -20.39 1.51 -11.15
CA SER A 143 -20.94 0.89 -9.93
C SER A 143 -20.12 -0.29 -9.38
N THR A 144 -19.31 -0.91 -10.21
CA THR A 144 -18.40 -2.00 -9.82
C THR A 144 -17.15 -1.52 -9.10
N ASN A 145 -16.86 -0.21 -9.16
CA ASN A 145 -15.75 0.39 -8.44
C ASN A 145 -16.16 0.77 -7.01
N GLY A 146 -15.20 0.90 -6.12
CA GLY A 146 -15.43 1.19 -4.70
C GLY A 146 -15.94 2.61 -4.44
N ALA A 147 -16.15 2.94 -3.16
CA ALA A 147 -16.69 4.23 -2.71
C ALA A 147 -15.84 5.43 -3.13
N GLY A 148 -14.52 5.27 -3.22
CA GLY A 148 -13.58 6.32 -3.60
C GLY A 148 -13.45 6.59 -5.10
N ALA A 149 -14.26 5.96 -5.96
CA ALA A 149 -14.13 6.04 -7.41
C ALA A 149 -14.69 7.36 -8.01
N PHE A 150 -14.27 8.50 -7.48
CA PHE A 150 -14.68 9.82 -7.96
C PHE A 150 -13.67 10.41 -8.95
N GLY A 151 -12.38 10.34 -8.63
CA GLY A 151 -11.32 10.91 -9.47
C GLY A 151 -10.78 9.92 -10.48
N ALA A 152 -10.59 8.68 -10.07
CA ALA A 152 -10.13 7.59 -10.91
C ALA A 152 -10.44 6.22 -10.29
N SER A 153 -10.31 5.17 -11.12
CA SER A 153 -10.24 3.78 -10.66
C SER A 153 -9.06 3.08 -11.33
N ILE A 154 -8.29 2.35 -10.52
CA ILE A 154 -7.15 1.55 -10.96
C ILE A 154 -7.49 0.09 -10.73
N ASN A 155 -7.64 -0.66 -11.81
CA ASN A 155 -7.99 -2.07 -11.76
C ASN A 155 -6.79 -2.90 -12.22
N MET A 156 -6.13 -3.59 -11.28
CA MET A 156 -4.98 -4.44 -11.51
C MET A 156 -5.41 -5.90 -11.60
N GLN A 157 -4.82 -6.64 -12.53
CA GLN A 157 -4.91 -8.09 -12.57
C GLN A 157 -3.55 -8.70 -12.30
N THR A 158 -3.50 -9.66 -11.40
CA THR A 158 -2.27 -10.40 -11.06
C THR A 158 -2.27 -11.77 -11.68
N GLY A 159 -1.08 -12.37 -11.73
CA GLY A 159 -0.92 -13.78 -12.05
C GLY A 159 -1.16 -14.10 -13.49
N ASP A 160 -0.14 -13.92 -14.29
CA ASP A 160 -0.06 -14.53 -15.61
C ASP A 160 0.20 -16.03 -15.43
N PHE A 161 -0.57 -16.79 -16.13
CA PHE A 161 -0.41 -18.22 -16.20
C PHE A 161 0.68 -18.53 -17.25
N SER A 162 1.74 -19.20 -16.83
CA SER A 162 2.79 -19.64 -17.74
C SER A 162 2.54 -21.08 -18.18
N MET A 163 2.61 -21.35 -19.49
CA MET A 163 2.53 -22.71 -20.03
C MET A 163 3.80 -23.51 -19.73
N LYS A 164 4.95 -22.85 -19.63
CA LYS A 164 6.25 -23.47 -19.43
C LYS A 164 6.86 -23.11 -18.09
N PRO A 165 7.64 -24.02 -17.48
CA PRO A 165 8.42 -23.67 -16.29
C PRO A 165 9.36 -22.49 -16.59
N TYR A 166 9.55 -21.63 -15.60
CA TYR A 166 10.47 -20.49 -15.72
C TYR A 166 11.12 -20.15 -14.39
N ALA A 167 12.31 -19.56 -14.49
CA ALA A 167 12.97 -18.85 -13.41
C ALA A 167 13.51 -17.52 -13.97
N GLU A 168 13.26 -16.43 -13.28
CA GLU A 168 13.64 -15.08 -13.70
C GLU A 168 14.29 -14.37 -12.52
N PHE A 169 15.42 -13.71 -12.76
CA PHE A 169 16.05 -12.78 -11.84
C PHE A 169 16.05 -11.39 -12.47
N ASN A 170 15.61 -10.39 -11.72
CA ASN A 170 15.67 -8.98 -12.09
C ASN A 170 16.43 -8.21 -11.02
N GLY A 171 17.48 -7.52 -11.42
CA GLY A 171 18.23 -6.62 -10.55
C GLY A 171 18.29 -5.22 -11.17
N SER A 172 18.23 -4.19 -10.33
CA SER A 172 18.47 -2.82 -10.73
C SER A 172 19.29 -2.09 -9.66
N TYR A 173 20.05 -1.08 -10.11
CA TYR A 173 20.81 -0.20 -9.24
C TYR A 173 20.72 1.24 -9.77
N GLY A 174 20.55 2.22 -8.89
CA GLY A 174 20.35 3.61 -9.26
C GLY A 174 20.89 4.61 -8.24
N SER A 175 20.52 5.88 -8.40
CA SER A 175 20.92 6.96 -7.50
C SER A 175 20.46 6.71 -6.07
N PHE A 176 21.15 7.30 -5.10
CA PHE A 176 20.86 7.20 -3.65
C PHE A 176 20.94 5.75 -3.14
N HIS A 177 21.88 4.96 -3.69
CA HIS A 177 22.03 3.53 -3.43
C HIS A 177 20.70 2.75 -3.61
N THR A 178 19.80 3.24 -4.47
CA THR A 178 18.57 2.53 -4.77
C THR A 178 18.89 1.24 -5.49
N HIS A 179 18.43 0.11 -4.94
CA HIS A 179 18.59 -1.19 -5.57
C HIS A 179 17.35 -2.04 -5.38
N LYS A 180 17.15 -2.95 -6.32
CA LYS A 180 16.08 -3.93 -6.32
C LYS A 180 16.63 -5.28 -6.74
N GLU A 181 16.25 -6.32 -6.03
CA GLU A 181 16.45 -7.71 -6.40
C GLU A 181 15.11 -8.45 -6.37
N THR A 182 14.77 -9.08 -7.48
CA THR A 182 13.54 -9.86 -7.61
C THR A 182 13.83 -11.21 -8.22
N VAL A 183 13.39 -12.27 -7.56
CA VAL A 183 13.39 -13.64 -8.08
C VAL A 183 11.96 -14.07 -8.32
N LYS A 184 11.71 -14.66 -9.51
CA LYS A 184 10.44 -15.28 -9.85
C LYS A 184 10.67 -16.68 -10.34
N VAL A 185 9.79 -17.59 -9.95
CA VAL A 185 9.79 -18.98 -10.42
C VAL A 185 8.35 -19.41 -10.70
N GLY A 186 8.15 -20.22 -11.69
CA GLY A 186 6.86 -20.83 -12.00
C GLY A 186 7.03 -22.24 -12.54
N THR A 187 6.07 -23.10 -12.20
CA THR A 187 6.10 -24.51 -12.64
C THR A 187 5.69 -24.71 -14.08
N GLY A 188 5.07 -23.70 -14.68
CA GLY A 188 4.29 -23.91 -15.88
C GLY A 188 3.03 -24.71 -15.58
N LEU A 189 2.38 -25.23 -16.61
CA LEU A 189 1.16 -26.03 -16.50
C LEU A 189 1.50 -27.50 -16.23
N ILE A 190 1.15 -27.99 -15.05
CA ILE A 190 1.31 -29.40 -14.65
C ILE A 190 0.01 -30.14 -14.97
N ASN A 191 0.12 -31.26 -15.67
CA ASN A 191 -1.01 -32.12 -16.07
C ASN A 191 -2.15 -31.34 -16.74
N ASN A 192 -1.84 -30.27 -17.46
CA ASN A 192 -2.80 -29.38 -18.14
C ASN A 192 -3.82 -28.69 -17.23
N HIS A 193 -3.62 -28.68 -15.91
CA HIS A 193 -4.60 -28.13 -14.97
C HIS A 193 -3.98 -27.24 -13.88
N TRP A 194 -2.78 -27.53 -13.39
CA TRP A 194 -2.22 -26.88 -12.22
C TRP A 194 -1.05 -25.97 -12.57
N SER A 195 -0.99 -24.81 -11.98
CA SER A 195 0.15 -23.91 -12.07
C SER A 195 0.46 -23.29 -10.71
N PHE A 196 1.75 -23.14 -10.41
CA PHE A 196 2.24 -22.48 -9.21
C PHE A 196 3.30 -21.46 -9.58
N ASP A 197 3.19 -20.28 -9.01
CA ASP A 197 4.11 -19.16 -9.23
C ASP A 197 4.52 -18.56 -7.89
N ALA A 198 5.77 -18.14 -7.81
CA ALA A 198 6.32 -17.46 -6.64
C ALA A 198 7.21 -16.29 -7.07
N ARG A 199 7.17 -15.22 -6.27
CA ARG A 199 8.08 -14.08 -6.36
C ARG A 199 8.57 -13.69 -4.96
N LEU A 200 9.86 -13.37 -4.87
CA LEU A 200 10.46 -12.71 -3.72
C LEU A 200 11.15 -11.44 -4.21
N SER A 201 10.99 -10.35 -3.48
CA SER A 201 11.62 -9.07 -3.83
C SER A 201 12.17 -8.36 -2.61
N ASN A 202 13.29 -7.70 -2.81
CA ASN A 202 13.89 -6.73 -1.88
C ASN A 202 14.11 -5.41 -2.63
N ILE A 203 13.78 -4.29 -2.00
CA ILE A 203 14.05 -2.94 -2.50
C ILE A 203 14.62 -2.12 -1.35
N SER A 204 15.66 -1.35 -1.62
CA SER A 204 16.25 -0.43 -0.63
C SER A 204 16.75 0.83 -1.30
N THR A 205 16.73 1.95 -0.56
CA THR A 205 17.28 3.24 -0.98
C THR A 205 17.62 4.09 0.25
N ASP A 206 18.62 4.96 0.13
CA ASP A 206 18.90 5.99 1.14
C ASP A 206 17.97 7.21 1.01
N GLY A 207 17.28 7.33 -0.14
CA GLY A 207 16.45 8.49 -0.47
C GLY A 207 17.25 9.71 -0.94
N TYR A 208 16.58 10.62 -1.67
CA TYR A 208 17.15 11.94 -2.00
C TYR A 208 17.15 12.87 -0.78
N ILE A 209 16.09 12.84 0.01
CA ILE A 209 15.92 13.62 1.24
C ILE A 209 16.83 13.03 2.33
N ASP A 210 17.44 13.87 3.15
CA ASP A 210 18.36 13.43 4.20
C ASP A 210 17.69 12.48 5.19
N ARG A 211 18.37 11.38 5.53
CA ARG A 211 17.88 10.30 6.43
C ARG A 211 16.66 9.52 5.92
N ALA A 212 16.10 9.83 4.75
CA ALA A 212 14.88 9.23 4.23
C ALA A 212 15.11 7.80 3.67
N SER A 213 15.79 6.95 4.44
CA SER A 213 16.05 5.57 4.04
C SER A 213 14.79 4.72 4.00
N VAL A 214 14.71 3.82 3.03
CA VAL A 214 13.59 2.90 2.82
C VAL A 214 14.12 1.49 2.63
N GLY A 215 13.56 0.53 3.36
CA GLY A 215 13.82 -0.89 3.19
C GLY A 215 12.52 -1.67 3.05
N LEU A 216 12.32 -2.34 1.92
CA LEU A 216 11.10 -3.04 1.58
C LEU A 216 11.37 -4.49 1.22
N ASN A 217 10.58 -5.39 1.78
CA ASN A 217 10.61 -6.81 1.42
C ASN A 217 9.21 -7.26 1.04
N SER A 218 9.09 -8.10 0.02
CA SER A 218 7.80 -8.64 -0.38
C SER A 218 7.89 -10.05 -0.93
N TYR A 219 6.77 -10.75 -0.84
CA TYR A 219 6.54 -11.99 -1.56
C TYR A 219 5.19 -11.97 -2.29
N TYR A 220 5.09 -12.82 -3.29
CA TYR A 220 3.85 -13.16 -3.98
C TYR A 220 3.86 -14.66 -4.27
N LEU A 221 2.82 -15.36 -3.89
CA LEU A 221 2.63 -16.79 -4.17
C LEU A 221 1.25 -16.98 -4.79
N GLN A 222 1.17 -17.77 -5.83
CA GLN A 222 -0.07 -18.16 -6.48
C GLN A 222 -0.09 -19.65 -6.77
N GLY A 223 -1.21 -20.30 -6.48
CA GLY A 223 -1.54 -21.62 -6.99
C GLY A 223 -2.87 -21.59 -7.72
N GLY A 224 -2.97 -22.22 -8.87
CA GLY A 224 -4.19 -22.23 -9.66
C GLY A 224 -4.54 -23.59 -10.23
N TYR A 225 -5.85 -23.89 -10.28
CA TYR A 225 -6.44 -24.97 -11.05
C TYR A 225 -7.24 -24.40 -12.22
N TYR A 226 -7.09 -24.99 -13.37
CA TYR A 226 -7.70 -24.53 -14.61
C TYR A 226 -8.26 -25.71 -15.41
N ASN A 227 -9.44 -25.53 -15.96
CA ASN A 227 -9.97 -26.34 -17.03
C ASN A 227 -10.76 -25.46 -18.03
N ASP A 228 -11.40 -26.04 -19.03
CA ASP A 228 -12.04 -25.29 -20.11
C ASP A 228 -13.09 -24.28 -19.64
N ASN A 229 -13.76 -24.54 -18.50
CA ASN A 229 -14.87 -23.73 -18.00
C ASN A 229 -14.63 -23.14 -16.61
N THR A 230 -13.65 -23.64 -15.87
CA THR A 230 -13.47 -23.27 -14.46
C THR A 230 -12.04 -22.91 -14.16
N SER A 231 -11.85 -21.84 -13.39
CA SER A 231 -10.58 -21.55 -12.75
C SER A 231 -10.75 -21.28 -11.26
N VAL A 232 -9.81 -21.78 -10.48
CA VAL A 232 -9.70 -21.52 -9.04
C VAL A 232 -8.27 -21.03 -8.79
N LYS A 233 -8.11 -19.88 -8.18
CA LYS A 233 -6.79 -19.30 -7.83
C LYS A 233 -6.73 -19.01 -6.35
N LEU A 234 -5.68 -19.48 -5.70
CA LEU A 234 -5.31 -19.05 -4.35
C LEU A 234 -4.06 -18.17 -4.46
N ILE A 235 -4.16 -16.96 -3.96
CA ILE A 235 -3.11 -15.95 -4.05
C ILE A 235 -2.80 -15.45 -2.65
N THR A 236 -1.53 -15.35 -2.29
CA THR A 236 -1.08 -14.61 -1.11
C THR A 236 0.10 -13.73 -1.46
N PHE A 237 0.07 -12.52 -0.95
CA PHE A 237 1.18 -11.58 -1.09
C PHE A 237 1.31 -10.72 0.15
N ALA A 238 2.53 -10.32 0.44
CA ALA A 238 2.81 -9.45 1.58
C ALA A 238 3.89 -8.43 1.25
N GLY A 239 3.80 -7.29 1.93
CA GLY A 239 4.82 -6.28 2.03
C GLY A 239 5.21 -6.05 3.48
N LYS A 240 6.51 -5.87 3.71
CA LYS A 240 7.08 -5.40 4.96
C LYS A 240 7.95 -4.20 4.67
N GLU A 241 7.67 -3.10 5.37
CA GLU A 241 8.42 -1.87 5.26
C GLU A 241 9.16 -1.51 6.54
N ARG A 242 10.25 -0.77 6.38
CA ARG A 242 10.87 0.10 7.36
C ARG A 242 11.32 1.35 6.64
N THR A 243 10.69 2.49 6.97
CA THR A 243 10.96 3.77 6.32
C THR A 243 11.29 4.82 7.37
N TYR A 244 12.30 5.65 7.14
CA TYR A 244 12.53 6.84 7.93
C TYR A 244 11.56 7.93 7.51
N HIS A 245 11.02 8.69 8.47
CA HIS A 245 10.05 9.74 8.18
C HIS A 245 10.64 10.88 7.36
N ALA A 246 9.96 11.26 6.28
CA ALA A 246 10.31 12.40 5.45
C ALA A 246 9.08 13.23 5.03
N TRP A 247 8.01 13.15 5.81
CA TRP A 247 6.72 13.79 5.53
C TRP A 247 6.62 15.27 5.94
N ASN A 248 7.64 15.83 6.63
CA ASN A 248 7.75 17.25 6.88
C ASN A 248 8.46 17.89 5.68
N TYR A 249 7.70 18.55 4.82
CA TYR A 249 8.29 19.21 3.67
C TYR A 249 9.02 20.49 4.12
N ALA A 250 10.27 20.65 3.66
CA ALA A 250 11.05 21.82 4.00
C ALA A 250 10.45 23.10 3.40
N SER A 251 10.37 24.16 4.20
CA SER A 251 10.01 25.49 3.75
C SER A 251 11.10 26.06 2.83
N LYS A 252 10.77 27.17 2.13
CA LYS A 252 11.77 27.86 1.31
C LYS A 252 12.97 28.33 2.16
N GLU A 253 12.71 28.84 3.36
CA GLU A 253 13.74 29.33 4.29
C GLU A 253 14.65 28.18 4.76
N GLU A 254 14.08 27.03 5.12
CA GLU A 254 14.84 25.83 5.50
C GLU A 254 15.68 25.31 4.33
N MET A 255 15.14 25.32 3.10
CA MET A 255 15.90 24.89 1.92
C MET A 255 17.05 25.85 1.59
N GLU A 256 16.88 27.15 1.80
CA GLU A 256 17.93 28.13 1.60
C GLU A 256 19.04 28.02 2.66
N ARG A 257 18.68 27.66 3.91
CA ARG A 257 19.61 27.54 5.03
C ARG A 257 20.31 26.18 5.08
N TYR A 258 19.55 25.09 4.98
CA TYR A 258 20.04 23.72 5.21
C TYR A 258 20.20 22.91 3.91
N GLY A 259 19.81 23.48 2.77
CA GLY A 259 19.84 22.82 1.48
C GLY A 259 18.55 22.06 1.12
N ARG A 260 18.43 21.69 -0.15
CA ARG A 260 17.22 21.09 -0.74
C ARG A 260 16.88 19.69 -0.22
N ARG A 261 17.82 19.06 0.47
CA ARG A 261 17.68 17.70 1.00
C ARG A 261 17.25 17.70 2.47
N TYR A 262 17.13 18.88 3.07
CA TYR A 262 16.83 18.99 4.49
C TYR A 262 15.54 18.26 4.88
N ASN A 263 15.60 17.54 6.01
CA ASN A 263 14.51 16.82 6.62
C ASN A 263 14.46 17.15 8.11
N SER A 264 13.41 17.82 8.54
CA SER A 264 13.22 18.16 9.95
C SER A 264 12.65 17.01 10.81
N CYS A 265 12.23 15.90 10.18
CA CYS A 265 11.75 14.74 10.93
C CYS A 265 12.86 14.20 11.85
N GLY A 266 12.49 13.89 13.09
CA GLY A 266 13.42 13.35 14.07
C GLY A 266 14.33 14.39 14.74
N PHE A 267 14.18 15.69 14.49
CA PHE A 267 14.96 16.70 15.19
C PHE A 267 14.80 16.57 16.71
N MET A 268 15.94 16.51 17.42
CA MET A 268 16.00 16.37 18.87
C MET A 268 16.45 17.66 19.55
N TYR A 269 17.63 18.14 19.18
CA TYR A 269 18.25 19.33 19.73
C TYR A 269 19.33 19.86 18.79
N ALA A 270 19.79 21.08 19.05
CA ALA A 270 20.95 21.65 18.40
C ALA A 270 22.06 21.93 19.43
N THR A 271 23.29 21.98 18.97
CA THR A 271 24.44 22.43 19.78
C THR A 271 25.08 23.66 19.12
N ASP A 272 25.61 24.57 19.96
CA ASP A 272 26.51 25.59 19.46
C ASP A 272 27.91 25.03 19.23
N ARG A 273 28.85 25.90 18.84
CA ARG A 273 30.25 25.55 18.61
C ARG A 273 30.96 25.04 19.86
N ASP A 274 30.54 25.47 21.04
CA ASP A 274 31.13 25.13 22.33
C ASP A 274 30.48 23.85 22.96
N GLY A 275 29.43 23.32 22.30
CA GLY A 275 28.73 22.11 22.72
C GLY A 275 27.57 22.34 23.67
N HIS A 276 27.14 23.60 23.92
CA HIS A 276 25.92 23.84 24.69
C HIS A 276 24.70 23.39 23.91
N VAL A 277 23.73 22.80 24.62
CA VAL A 277 22.53 22.18 24.04
C VAL A 277 21.34 23.13 24.05
N TYR A 278 20.66 23.21 22.93
CA TYR A 278 19.46 24.03 22.71
C TYR A 278 18.31 23.15 22.20
N SER A 279 17.10 23.38 22.71
CA SER A 279 15.89 22.65 22.25
C SER A 279 15.40 23.09 20.85
N LYS A 280 15.92 24.19 20.34
CA LYS A 280 15.60 24.75 19.01
C LYS A 280 16.86 24.93 18.18
N GLU A 281 16.69 25.06 16.88
CA GLU A 281 17.74 25.30 15.88
C GLU A 281 18.35 26.73 16.01
N TYR A 282 17.73 27.58 16.82
CA TYR A 282 18.13 28.97 17.03
C TYR A 282 17.91 29.42 18.47
N TYR A 283 18.64 30.43 18.88
CA TYR A 283 18.30 31.24 20.05
C TYR A 283 17.81 32.63 19.62
N LYS A 284 17.22 33.37 20.55
CA LYS A 284 16.86 34.78 20.35
C LYS A 284 17.74 35.65 21.23
N ASP A 285 18.23 36.76 20.66
CA ASP A 285 18.91 37.77 21.44
C ASP A 285 17.94 38.66 22.23
N ASP A 286 18.47 39.63 22.95
CA ASP A 286 17.69 40.60 23.77
C ASP A 286 16.70 41.46 22.94
N ASN A 287 16.94 41.59 21.65
CA ASN A 287 16.08 42.31 20.70
C ASN A 287 15.01 41.42 20.10
N GLY A 288 15.06 40.09 20.37
CA GLY A 288 14.17 39.08 19.81
C GLY A 288 14.55 38.56 18.41
N GLU A 289 15.72 38.93 17.93
CA GLU A 289 16.28 38.48 16.65
C GLU A 289 16.73 37.03 16.77
N LYS A 290 16.48 36.23 15.72
CA LYS A 290 16.83 34.78 15.68
C LYS A 290 18.26 34.63 15.17
N HIS A 291 19.09 33.95 15.95
CA HIS A 291 20.44 33.53 15.61
C HIS A 291 20.45 31.99 15.46
N TYR A 292 20.68 31.52 14.25
CA TYR A 292 20.69 30.10 13.98
C TYR A 292 22.04 29.48 14.33
N LEU A 293 22.02 28.40 15.12
CA LEU A 293 23.23 27.78 15.65
C LEU A 293 24.16 27.25 14.55
N THR A 294 23.61 26.80 13.45
CA THR A 294 24.41 26.33 12.30
C THR A 294 25.19 27.43 11.61
N ASP A 295 24.72 28.69 11.66
CA ASP A 295 25.44 29.82 11.09
C ASP A 295 26.68 30.16 11.91
N GLU A 296 26.70 29.77 13.17
CA GLU A 296 27.80 30.01 14.13
C GLU A 296 28.68 28.73 14.32
N GLY A 297 28.52 27.72 13.47
CA GLY A 297 29.32 26.48 13.50
C GLY A 297 28.78 25.41 14.43
N GLY A 298 27.55 25.58 14.88
CA GLY A 298 26.83 24.56 15.64
C GLY A 298 26.28 23.44 14.75
N ALA A 299 25.63 22.44 15.38
CA ALA A 299 25.13 21.24 14.72
C ALA A 299 23.69 20.91 15.14
N LEU A 300 22.93 20.29 14.21
CA LEU A 300 21.61 19.73 14.46
C LEU A 300 21.71 18.22 14.73
N HIS A 301 20.98 17.73 15.73
CA HIS A 301 20.96 16.33 16.12
C HIS A 301 19.59 15.73 15.94
N PHE A 302 19.54 14.51 15.36
CA PHE A 302 18.33 13.84 14.95
C PHE A 302 18.24 12.45 15.55
N TYR A 303 17.02 11.97 15.76
CA TYR A 303 16.71 10.63 16.25
C TYR A 303 16.81 9.63 15.09
N ASP A 304 17.66 8.61 15.23
CA ASP A 304 17.95 7.65 14.16
C ASP A 304 16.78 6.70 13.86
N ASP A 305 15.95 6.41 14.87
CA ASP A 305 14.80 5.50 14.74
C ASP A 305 13.46 6.23 14.53
N GLN A 306 13.48 7.42 13.92
CA GLN A 306 12.26 8.13 13.49
C GLN A 306 11.63 7.38 12.30
N THR A 307 11.07 6.19 12.56
CA THR A 307 10.72 5.25 11.50
C THR A 307 9.29 4.74 11.58
N ASP A 308 8.75 4.42 10.41
CA ASP A 308 7.56 3.62 10.22
C ASP A 308 7.94 2.17 9.92
N ASN A 309 7.23 1.23 10.52
CA ASN A 309 7.43 -0.20 10.38
C ASN A 309 6.07 -0.87 10.26
N TYR A 310 5.74 -1.38 9.09
CA TYR A 310 4.45 -2.00 8.84
C TYR A 310 4.58 -3.28 8.04
N THR A 311 3.70 -4.24 8.32
CA THR A 311 3.59 -5.48 7.58
C THR A 311 2.14 -5.70 7.16
N GLN A 312 1.91 -5.87 5.87
CA GLN A 312 0.59 -6.20 5.34
C GLN A 312 0.62 -7.54 4.62
N LYS A 313 -0.28 -8.45 4.98
CA LYS A 313 -0.44 -9.78 4.37
C LYS A 313 -1.82 -9.88 3.76
N ASN A 314 -1.88 -10.28 2.50
CA ASN A 314 -3.11 -10.40 1.72
C ASN A 314 -3.32 -11.83 1.27
N TYR A 315 -4.55 -12.30 1.35
CA TYR A 315 -4.99 -13.63 0.92
C TYR A 315 -6.22 -13.47 0.05
N GLN A 316 -6.23 -14.13 -1.11
CA GLN A 316 -7.34 -14.06 -2.05
C GLN A 316 -7.64 -15.47 -2.55
N LEU A 317 -8.91 -15.87 -2.55
CA LEU A 317 -9.42 -17.06 -3.23
C LEU A 317 -10.37 -16.61 -4.32
N LEU A 318 -10.02 -16.88 -5.56
CA LEU A 318 -10.77 -16.47 -6.74
C LEU A 318 -11.33 -17.70 -7.42
N PHE A 319 -12.63 -17.71 -7.64
CA PHE A 319 -13.36 -18.74 -8.39
C PHE A 319 -14.03 -18.11 -9.59
N ASN A 320 -13.84 -18.72 -10.74
CA ASN A 320 -14.55 -18.35 -11.95
C ASN A 320 -15.11 -19.59 -12.64
N HIS A 321 -16.32 -19.46 -13.18
CA HIS A 321 -16.96 -20.54 -13.91
C HIS A 321 -17.81 -20.02 -15.07
N ASN A 322 -17.60 -20.57 -16.27
CA ASN A 322 -18.43 -20.37 -17.44
C ASN A 322 -19.47 -21.49 -17.54
N PHE A 323 -20.73 -21.21 -17.19
CA PHE A 323 -21.83 -22.18 -17.37
C PHE A 323 -22.10 -22.46 -18.86
N THR A 324 -21.99 -21.41 -19.66
CA THR A 324 -22.09 -21.44 -21.12
C THR A 324 -21.17 -20.38 -21.72
N SER A 325 -21.11 -20.25 -23.04
CA SER A 325 -20.42 -19.15 -23.72
C SER A 325 -21.01 -17.76 -23.38
N GLN A 326 -22.21 -17.71 -22.81
CA GLN A 326 -22.93 -16.47 -22.48
C GLN A 326 -22.92 -16.15 -20.99
N TRP A 327 -22.96 -17.15 -20.11
CA TRP A 327 -23.10 -16.99 -18.67
C TRP A 327 -21.79 -17.28 -17.94
N ASN A 328 -21.36 -16.32 -17.16
CA ASN A 328 -20.16 -16.39 -16.33
C ASN A 328 -20.47 -16.02 -14.87
N LEU A 329 -19.86 -16.73 -13.94
CA LEU A 329 -19.88 -16.47 -12.50
C LEU A 329 -18.44 -16.21 -12.00
N ASN A 330 -18.27 -15.12 -11.27
CA ASN A 330 -17.05 -14.83 -10.53
C ASN A 330 -17.36 -14.70 -9.04
N ILE A 331 -16.52 -15.30 -8.20
CA ILE A 331 -16.53 -15.14 -6.75
C ILE A 331 -15.10 -14.88 -6.29
N GLY A 332 -14.92 -13.90 -5.43
CA GLY A 332 -13.65 -13.60 -4.77
C GLY A 332 -13.85 -13.53 -3.27
N LEU A 333 -13.07 -14.29 -2.51
CA LEU A 333 -12.96 -14.13 -1.06
C LEU A 333 -11.60 -13.52 -0.74
N HIS A 334 -11.55 -12.64 0.26
CA HIS A 334 -10.30 -12.00 0.65
C HIS A 334 -10.17 -11.79 2.14
N TYR A 335 -8.93 -11.77 2.58
CA TYR A 335 -8.55 -11.42 3.94
C TYR A 335 -7.20 -10.70 3.90
N THR A 336 -7.14 -9.53 4.54
CA THR A 336 -5.93 -8.74 4.72
C THR A 336 -5.68 -8.56 6.19
N LYS A 337 -4.45 -8.83 6.64
CA LYS A 337 -3.97 -8.55 7.98
C LYS A 337 -2.87 -7.53 7.91
N GLY A 338 -3.02 -6.45 8.68
CA GLY A 338 -2.02 -5.42 8.83
C GLY A 338 -1.60 -5.27 10.29
N ASP A 339 -0.31 -5.15 10.53
CA ASP A 339 0.24 -4.82 11.85
C ASP A 339 1.49 -3.96 11.69
N GLY A 340 1.62 -2.97 12.57
CA GLY A 340 2.78 -2.12 12.53
C GLY A 340 2.71 -0.93 13.45
N TYR A 341 3.74 -0.09 13.35
CA TYR A 341 3.86 1.10 14.18
C TYR A 341 4.80 2.10 13.52
N TYR A 342 4.62 3.36 13.86
CA TYR A 342 5.68 4.34 13.74
C TYR A 342 6.14 4.82 15.11
N GLN A 343 7.42 5.17 15.22
CA GLN A 343 7.96 5.76 16.42
C GLN A 343 8.64 7.08 16.11
N GLU A 344 8.60 7.98 17.08
CA GLU A 344 9.09 9.33 16.90
C GLU A 344 9.57 9.92 18.23
N TYR A 345 10.61 10.74 18.14
CA TYR A 345 11.02 11.63 19.20
C TYR A 345 10.09 12.85 19.25
N LYS A 346 9.73 13.26 20.46
CA LYS A 346 8.92 14.45 20.73
C LYS A 346 9.58 15.27 21.84
N GLY A 347 10.07 16.45 21.49
CA GLY A 347 10.62 17.41 22.44
C GLY A 347 9.55 18.17 23.21
N GLU A 348 9.82 18.50 24.47
CA GLU A 348 9.07 19.42 25.33
C GLU A 348 7.56 19.06 25.40
N ARG A 349 7.22 17.80 25.75
CA ARG A 349 5.84 17.32 25.87
C ARG A 349 5.37 17.27 27.30
N SER A 350 4.12 17.70 27.53
CA SER A 350 3.44 17.50 28.80
C SER A 350 3.25 16.01 29.08
N LEU A 351 3.73 15.52 30.23
CA LEU A 351 3.59 14.13 30.63
C LEU A 351 2.12 13.72 30.78
N ALA A 352 1.26 14.67 31.16
CA ALA A 352 -0.16 14.44 31.30
C ALA A 352 -0.85 14.03 29.99
N GLU A 353 -0.37 14.49 28.82
CA GLU A 353 -0.87 14.07 27.50
C GLU A 353 -0.68 12.55 27.27
N TYR A 354 0.24 11.93 28.01
CA TYR A 354 0.59 10.51 27.92
C TYR A 354 0.12 9.70 29.12
N GLY A 355 -0.77 10.28 29.96
CA GLY A 355 -1.26 9.63 31.18
C GLY A 355 -0.18 9.40 32.24
N MET A 356 0.92 10.12 32.16
CA MET A 356 2.05 10.03 33.10
C MET A 356 1.94 11.11 34.19
N SER A 357 2.24 10.72 35.42
CA SER A 357 2.37 11.66 36.52
C SER A 357 3.69 12.42 36.45
N PRO A 358 3.75 13.67 36.90
CA PRO A 358 5.00 14.37 37.13
C PRO A 358 5.95 13.58 38.03
N PHE A 359 7.25 13.72 37.83
CA PHE A 359 8.28 13.06 38.65
C PHE A 359 9.33 14.05 39.14
N GLU A 360 10.07 13.65 40.16
CA GLU A 360 11.14 14.46 40.75
C GLU A 360 12.47 14.15 40.06
N TYR A 361 13.23 15.20 39.69
CA TYR A 361 14.57 15.09 39.16
C TYR A 361 15.42 16.28 39.63
N ASN A 362 16.59 16.03 40.24
CA ASN A 362 17.49 17.06 40.77
C ASN A 362 16.80 18.09 41.68
N GLY A 363 15.86 17.64 42.50
CA GLY A 363 15.12 18.51 43.43
C GLY A 363 14.03 19.38 42.80
N GLY A 364 13.74 19.18 41.52
CA GLY A 364 12.68 19.84 40.79
C GLY A 364 11.60 18.89 40.28
N LYS A 365 10.36 19.35 40.23
CA LYS A 365 9.23 18.63 39.67
C LYS A 365 9.21 18.78 38.15
N ILE A 366 9.26 17.67 37.42
CA ILE A 366 9.21 17.61 35.97
C ILE A 366 7.78 17.29 35.53
N GLU A 367 7.15 18.20 34.80
CA GLU A 367 5.80 18.07 34.20
C GLU A 367 5.85 18.01 32.67
N VAL A 368 6.96 18.51 32.09
CA VAL A 368 7.23 18.56 30.66
C VAL A 368 8.58 17.90 30.42
N SER A 369 8.67 17.01 29.47
CA SER A 369 9.92 16.33 29.12
C SER A 369 9.97 15.93 27.64
N ASP A 370 11.19 15.64 27.17
CA ASP A 370 11.38 14.97 25.91
C ASP A 370 11.04 13.49 26.04
N LEU A 371 10.46 12.91 25.04
CA LEU A 371 10.10 11.49 25.05
C LEU A 371 10.16 10.86 23.64
N ILE A 372 10.26 9.53 23.62
CA ILE A 372 10.05 8.72 22.43
C ILE A 372 8.72 8.00 22.60
N ARG A 373 7.85 8.18 21.62
CA ARG A 373 6.56 7.49 21.56
C ARG A 373 6.45 6.58 20.35
N LYS A 374 5.63 5.58 20.51
CA LYS A 374 5.22 4.65 19.46
C LYS A 374 3.71 4.77 19.28
N LYS A 375 3.24 4.91 18.02
CA LYS A 375 1.84 4.74 17.66
C LYS A 375 1.72 3.50 16.79
N ALA A 376 0.85 2.60 17.19
CA ALA A 376 0.71 1.30 16.59
C ALA A 376 -0.72 1.04 16.15
N MET A 377 -0.86 0.17 15.15
CA MET A 377 -2.13 -0.37 14.73
C MET A 377 -2.03 -1.87 14.49
N ASP A 378 -3.13 -2.56 14.75
CA ASP A 378 -3.34 -3.97 14.42
C ASP A 378 -4.72 -4.09 13.82
N ASN A 379 -4.81 -4.45 12.53
CA ASN A 379 -6.07 -4.46 11.81
C ASN A 379 -6.25 -5.69 10.93
N TRP A 380 -7.50 -5.95 10.57
CA TRP A 380 -7.83 -6.85 9.50
C TRP A 380 -8.98 -6.31 8.64
N PHE A 381 -8.98 -6.69 7.38
CA PHE A 381 -10.02 -6.40 6.41
C PHE A 381 -10.34 -7.66 5.62
N GLY A 382 -11.59 -8.07 5.60
CA GLY A 382 -11.97 -9.31 4.92
C GLY A 382 -13.39 -9.25 4.38
N GLY A 383 -13.65 -10.10 3.41
CA GLY A 383 -14.97 -10.13 2.78
C GLY A 383 -15.04 -10.99 1.54
N GLY A 384 -16.10 -10.74 0.79
CA GLY A 384 -16.36 -11.42 -0.46
C GLY A 384 -16.96 -10.51 -1.52
N ILE A 385 -16.61 -10.77 -2.76
CA ILE A 385 -17.17 -10.14 -3.95
C ILE A 385 -17.78 -11.22 -4.85
N PHE A 386 -18.81 -10.88 -5.59
CA PHE A 386 -19.37 -11.78 -6.62
C PHE A 386 -19.88 -11.00 -7.82
N SER A 387 -19.90 -11.66 -8.97
CA SER A 387 -20.60 -11.15 -10.14
C SER A 387 -21.10 -12.29 -11.03
N VAL A 388 -22.30 -12.14 -11.55
CA VAL A 388 -22.87 -12.96 -12.61
C VAL A 388 -22.99 -12.09 -13.84
N SER A 389 -22.39 -12.51 -14.93
CA SER A 389 -22.40 -11.77 -16.20
C SER A 389 -23.08 -12.58 -17.29
N TYR A 390 -23.89 -11.89 -18.08
CA TYR A 390 -24.51 -12.42 -19.30
C TYR A 390 -24.03 -11.64 -20.51
N LYS A 391 -23.56 -12.33 -21.52
CA LYS A 391 -23.05 -11.74 -22.76
C LYS A 391 -23.72 -12.41 -23.97
N ALA A 392 -24.48 -11.64 -24.72
CA ALA A 392 -25.02 -12.01 -26.03
C ALA A 392 -24.58 -10.96 -27.07
N ASP A 393 -24.92 -11.16 -28.34
CA ASP A 393 -24.44 -10.29 -29.44
C ASP A 393 -24.66 -8.80 -29.17
N ARG A 394 -25.83 -8.41 -28.69
CA ARG A 394 -26.22 -7.00 -28.44
C ARG A 394 -26.39 -6.65 -26.98
N LEU A 395 -26.36 -7.62 -26.05
CA LEU A 395 -26.66 -7.44 -24.64
C LEU A 395 -25.52 -7.92 -23.77
N HIS A 396 -24.94 -6.99 -23.00
CA HIS A 396 -24.04 -7.32 -21.90
C HIS A 396 -24.66 -6.87 -20.58
N ALA A 397 -24.95 -7.78 -19.69
CA ALA A 397 -25.49 -7.48 -18.38
C ALA A 397 -24.61 -8.11 -17.29
N SER A 398 -24.44 -7.40 -16.18
CA SER A 398 -23.73 -7.91 -15.00
C SER A 398 -24.46 -7.51 -13.74
N LEU A 399 -24.79 -8.49 -12.91
CA LEU A 399 -25.30 -8.33 -11.55
C LEU A 399 -24.19 -8.77 -10.60
N GLY A 400 -23.87 -7.97 -9.58
CA GLY A 400 -22.85 -8.35 -8.62
C GLY A 400 -22.91 -7.51 -7.36
N GLY A 401 -21.96 -7.75 -6.46
CA GLY A 401 -21.89 -7.04 -5.20
C GLY A 401 -20.69 -7.44 -4.37
N ALA A 402 -20.58 -6.81 -3.20
CA ALA A 402 -19.55 -7.06 -2.22
C ALA A 402 -20.09 -6.94 -0.80
N LEU A 403 -19.52 -7.72 0.11
CA LEU A 403 -19.72 -7.58 1.55
C LEU A 403 -18.33 -7.62 2.21
N ASN A 404 -17.98 -6.54 2.90
CA ASN A 404 -16.67 -6.37 3.52
C ASN A 404 -16.81 -5.94 4.98
N ARG A 405 -15.87 -6.38 5.81
CA ARG A 405 -15.73 -5.95 7.18
C ARG A 405 -14.28 -5.59 7.47
N TYR A 406 -14.09 -4.47 8.13
CA TYR A 406 -12.83 -4.01 8.72
C TYR A 406 -12.96 -3.97 10.24
N ASP A 407 -11.86 -4.27 10.92
CA ASP A 407 -11.72 -4.13 12.37
C ASP A 407 -10.25 -3.79 12.67
N GLY A 408 -10.02 -2.69 13.39
CA GLY A 408 -8.68 -2.17 13.63
C GLY A 408 -8.53 -1.53 15.01
N ASP A 409 -7.50 -1.98 15.72
CA ASP A 409 -7.04 -1.38 16.98
C ASP A 409 -5.93 -0.37 16.72
N HIS A 410 -6.06 0.82 17.32
CA HIS A 410 -5.05 1.87 17.33
C HIS A 410 -4.64 2.16 18.77
N PHE A 411 -3.34 2.19 19.05
CA PHE A 411 -2.85 2.43 20.40
C PHE A 411 -1.47 3.10 20.39
N GLY A 412 -1.17 3.80 21.50
CA GLY A 412 0.09 4.51 21.65
C GLY A 412 0.79 4.17 22.94
N LYS A 413 2.12 4.04 22.86
CA LYS A 413 3.01 3.74 24.01
C LYS A 413 4.13 4.76 24.09
N VAL A 414 4.54 5.07 25.33
CA VAL A 414 5.77 5.81 25.58
C VAL A 414 6.92 4.80 25.78
N LEU A 415 7.98 4.97 25.00
CA LEU A 415 9.14 4.07 25.01
C LEU A 415 10.29 4.58 25.89
N TRP A 416 10.39 5.90 26.00
CA TRP A 416 11.45 6.56 26.76
C TRP A 416 11.01 7.98 27.15
N VAL A 417 11.47 8.44 28.31
CA VAL A 417 11.29 9.82 28.80
C VAL A 417 12.62 10.29 29.38
N LYS A 418 13.07 11.47 28.97
CA LYS A 418 14.30 12.08 29.44
C LYS A 418 14.29 12.31 30.94
N ASN A 419 15.36 11.94 31.60
CA ASN A 419 15.57 12.07 33.06
C ASN A 419 14.57 11.29 33.94
N TYR A 420 13.72 10.44 33.36
CA TYR A 420 12.84 9.59 34.13
C TYR A 420 13.61 8.46 34.80
N ILE A 421 13.51 8.39 36.13
CA ILE A 421 14.14 7.35 36.94
C ILE A 421 13.06 6.37 37.36
N GLY A 422 12.91 5.29 36.62
CA GLY A 422 11.92 4.25 36.87
C GLY A 422 11.69 3.41 35.63
N GLU A 423 10.94 2.33 35.79
CA GLU A 423 10.53 1.50 34.65
C GLU A 423 9.20 2.05 34.09
N LEU A 424 9.17 2.24 32.77
CA LEU A 424 7.93 2.52 32.08
C LEU A 424 7.12 1.23 32.01
N ASN A 425 5.82 1.31 32.31
CA ASN A 425 4.93 0.17 32.19
C ASN A 425 4.77 -0.19 30.69
N PRO A 426 5.26 -1.35 30.19
CA PRO A 426 5.16 -1.73 28.80
C PRO A 426 3.71 -1.98 28.35
N ASP A 427 2.80 -2.23 29.29
CA ASP A 427 1.37 -2.48 29.02
C ASP A 427 0.53 -1.20 29.04
N HIS A 428 1.12 -0.07 29.44
CA HIS A 428 0.41 1.20 29.45
C HIS A 428 0.25 1.77 28.03
N ASP A 429 -0.99 1.82 27.57
CA ASP A 429 -1.36 2.56 26.35
C ASP A 429 -1.87 3.94 26.75
N TYR A 430 -1.20 5.02 26.33
CA TYR A 430 -1.67 6.38 26.62
C TYR A 430 -2.92 6.76 25.83
N TYR A 431 -3.21 6.03 24.75
CA TYR A 431 -4.51 5.98 24.09
C TYR A 431 -4.73 4.59 23.47
N ARG A 432 -6.00 4.19 23.38
CA ARG A 432 -6.43 3.02 22.62
C ARG A 432 -7.85 3.25 22.12
N ASN A 433 -8.05 2.94 20.84
CA ASN A 433 -9.38 2.87 20.24
C ASN A 433 -9.47 1.70 19.28
N ASN A 434 -10.70 1.30 18.98
CA ASN A 434 -11.03 0.30 17.99
C ASN A 434 -12.00 0.90 16.97
N ALA A 435 -11.71 0.71 15.71
CA ALA A 435 -12.55 1.10 14.58
C ALA A 435 -13.11 -0.13 13.88
N THR A 436 -14.41 -0.12 13.62
CA THR A 436 -15.09 -1.18 12.84
C THR A 436 -15.86 -0.57 11.69
N LYS A 437 -15.76 -1.19 10.49
CA LYS A 437 -16.51 -0.77 9.31
C LYS A 437 -17.12 -1.98 8.62
N ASN A 438 -18.43 -1.91 8.38
CA ASN A 438 -19.13 -2.86 7.51
C ASN A 438 -19.55 -2.12 6.24
N ASP A 439 -19.27 -2.69 5.09
CA ASP A 439 -19.51 -2.10 3.77
C ASP A 439 -20.12 -3.16 2.85
N GLY A 440 -21.35 -2.93 2.44
CA GLY A 440 -22.08 -3.83 1.54
C GLY A 440 -22.62 -3.08 0.33
N ASN A 441 -22.51 -3.68 -0.84
CA ASN A 441 -23.09 -3.13 -2.06
C ASN A 441 -23.66 -4.22 -2.97
N ILE A 442 -24.62 -3.83 -3.79
CA ILE A 442 -25.13 -4.59 -4.93
C ILE A 442 -25.25 -3.65 -6.13
N TYR A 443 -24.95 -4.15 -7.32
CA TYR A 443 -25.02 -3.36 -8.54
C TYR A 443 -25.60 -4.15 -9.71
N LEU A 444 -26.19 -3.42 -10.67
CA LEU A 444 -26.62 -3.92 -11.96
C LEU A 444 -26.08 -3.02 -13.06
N LYS A 445 -25.34 -3.59 -14.01
CA LYS A 445 -24.83 -2.93 -15.21
C LYS A 445 -25.45 -3.58 -16.42
N VAL A 446 -25.95 -2.77 -17.34
CA VAL A 446 -26.49 -3.24 -18.62
C VAL A 446 -25.96 -2.36 -19.74
N ASN A 447 -25.43 -2.97 -20.77
CA ASN A 447 -25.07 -2.34 -22.03
C ASN A 447 -25.83 -3.04 -23.15
N TYR A 448 -26.60 -2.30 -23.90
CA TYR A 448 -27.41 -2.81 -24.99
C TYR A 448 -27.15 -2.02 -26.28
N GLU A 449 -26.71 -2.72 -27.34
CA GLU A 449 -26.53 -2.14 -28.66
C GLU A 449 -27.89 -2.03 -29.37
N LEU A 450 -28.41 -0.81 -29.45
CA LEU A 450 -29.68 -0.51 -30.11
C LEU A 450 -29.60 -0.73 -31.62
N VAL A 451 -28.57 -0.15 -32.22
CA VAL A 451 -28.18 -0.32 -33.63
C VAL A 451 -26.65 -0.23 -33.69
N SER A 452 -26.04 -0.65 -34.81
CA SER A 452 -24.60 -0.53 -35.01
C SER A 452 -24.10 0.89 -34.75
N GLY A 453 -23.17 1.01 -33.77
CA GLY A 453 -22.62 2.31 -33.39
C GLY A 453 -23.42 3.12 -32.36
N LEU A 454 -24.59 2.65 -31.91
CA LEU A 454 -25.38 3.29 -30.84
C LEU A 454 -25.73 2.29 -29.75
N SER A 455 -25.23 2.53 -28.54
CA SER A 455 -25.51 1.69 -27.36
C SER A 455 -26.19 2.49 -26.25
N ALA A 456 -27.09 1.84 -25.52
CA ALA A 456 -27.64 2.32 -24.26
C ALA A 456 -26.89 1.71 -23.11
N TYR A 457 -26.51 2.51 -22.12
CA TYR A 457 -25.82 2.07 -20.92
C TYR A 457 -26.61 2.43 -19.67
N LEU A 458 -26.85 1.44 -18.80
CA LEU A 458 -27.48 1.59 -17.48
C LEU A 458 -26.53 1.04 -16.42
N ASP A 459 -26.33 1.81 -15.35
CA ASP A 459 -25.49 1.44 -14.22
C ASP A 459 -26.16 1.88 -12.91
N LEU A 460 -26.56 0.92 -12.11
CA LEU A 460 -27.26 1.12 -10.84
C LEU A 460 -26.48 0.49 -9.71
N GLN A 461 -26.39 1.19 -8.58
CA GLN A 461 -25.78 0.66 -7.35
C GLN A 461 -26.60 1.05 -6.14
N TYR A 462 -26.76 0.11 -5.22
CA TYR A 462 -27.10 0.39 -3.83
C TYR A 462 -25.91 0.02 -2.94
N ARG A 463 -25.56 0.91 -2.00
CA ARG A 463 -24.48 0.71 -1.06
C ARG A 463 -24.88 1.14 0.33
N HIS A 464 -24.49 0.35 1.33
CA HIS A 464 -24.66 0.65 2.75
C HIS A 464 -23.33 0.54 3.46
N ILE A 465 -22.99 1.59 4.23
CA ILE A 465 -21.76 1.64 5.02
C ILE A 465 -22.14 1.97 6.47
N ASN A 466 -21.57 1.22 7.41
CA ASN A 466 -21.64 1.52 8.82
C ASN A 466 -20.21 1.56 9.37
N TYR A 467 -19.83 2.68 9.98
CA TYR A 467 -18.51 2.91 10.56
C TYR A 467 -18.63 3.39 12.00
N LYS A 468 -17.86 2.77 12.90
CA LYS A 468 -17.86 3.09 14.34
C LYS A 468 -16.44 3.13 14.85
N ILE A 469 -16.15 4.09 15.73
CA ILE A 469 -14.92 4.19 16.51
C ILE A 469 -15.30 4.26 17.97
N ASN A 470 -14.62 3.48 18.82
CA ASN A 470 -14.80 3.47 20.28
C ASN A 470 -13.44 3.55 20.97
N GLY A 471 -13.35 4.34 22.05
CA GLY A 471 -12.16 4.43 22.88
C GLY A 471 -11.55 5.83 22.93
N LEU A 472 -10.25 5.89 23.23
CA LEU A 472 -9.48 7.12 23.38
C LEU A 472 -8.66 7.38 22.12
N ASN A 473 -8.69 8.59 21.64
CA ASN A 473 -7.78 9.09 20.61
C ASN A 473 -6.55 9.74 21.32
N ASP A 474 -5.46 9.91 20.64
CA ASP A 474 -4.22 10.52 21.15
C ASP A 474 -4.36 11.99 21.60
N LYS A 475 -5.50 12.62 21.35
CA LYS A 475 -5.81 14.00 21.73
C LYS A 475 -7.12 14.14 22.51
N TYR A 476 -8.08 13.25 22.29
CA TYR A 476 -9.43 13.38 22.83
C TYR A 476 -10.05 12.02 23.13
N THR A 477 -10.89 11.96 24.16
CA THR A 477 -11.81 10.85 24.35
C THR A 477 -12.86 10.90 23.25
N VAL A 478 -12.93 9.85 22.43
CA VAL A 478 -13.89 9.74 21.35
C VAL A 478 -14.81 8.57 21.61
N SER A 479 -16.11 8.87 21.73
CA SER A 479 -17.17 7.87 21.71
C SER A 479 -18.15 8.28 20.61
N TYR A 480 -17.89 7.86 19.36
CA TYR A 480 -18.80 8.10 18.24
C TYR A 480 -19.50 6.82 17.83
N THR A 481 -20.82 6.86 17.83
CA THR A 481 -21.64 5.81 17.19
C THR A 481 -21.84 6.07 15.70
N HIS A 482 -21.65 7.33 15.23
CA HIS A 482 -21.70 7.75 13.84
C HIS A 482 -20.71 8.90 13.61
N LEU A 483 -19.93 8.83 12.56
CA LEU A 483 -19.28 10.03 12.03
C LEU A 483 -20.33 10.80 11.22
N PRO A 484 -20.46 12.13 11.41
CA PRO A 484 -21.28 12.92 10.51
C PRO A 484 -20.73 12.79 9.09
N SER A 485 -21.65 12.73 8.14
CA SER A 485 -21.29 12.79 6.72
C SER A 485 -20.48 14.07 6.46
N PRO A 486 -19.46 14.06 5.59
CA PRO A 486 -18.75 15.29 5.21
C PRO A 486 -19.62 16.35 4.54
N ARG A 487 -20.92 16.18 4.53
CA ARG A 487 -21.92 17.10 3.95
C ARG A 487 -22.80 17.83 4.95
N ASP A 488 -22.59 17.62 6.26
CA ASP A 488 -23.29 18.36 7.32
C ASP A 488 -22.42 19.47 7.91
#